data_7d618adc4c967de7f9e521f1e0141591
#
_entry.id   7d618adc4c967de7f9e521f1e0141591
#
_cell.length_a   1.000
_cell.length_b   1.000
_cell.length_c   1.000
_cell.angle_alpha   90.00
_cell.angle_beta   90.00
_cell.angle_gamma   90.00
#
_symmetry.space_group_name_H-M   'P 1'
#
loop_
_entity.id
_entity.type
_entity.pdbx_description
1 polymer ?
#
loop_
_entity_poly.entity_id
_entity_poly.type
_entity_poly.pdbx_seq_one_letter_code
_entity_poly.pdbx_strand_id
1 'polypeptide(L)'
;MKNLVLLSFLFLTTILFGQLTTTNPDTVCYQSQSLSQYQVASIGAGTYTWTVPACATITSGQGTNQIQVNWSNCPPGLINNAVSVIYTSQAGCPSPAVNLNVLIYQVVPTITPIGPFCVTDPCVALVGLPAGGTWTGNGVVNGQFCPGNAGPGAATITYTYANGGCSFTSTTNTGVSPQPTLTPIQHN
;
A
#
# COMPACT_ATOMS: atom_id res chain seq x y z
N MET A 1 -4.96 58.68 29.70
CA MET A 1 -5.81 57.94 28.76
C MET A 1 -4.93 56.93 28.01
N LYS A 2 -4.93 55.68 28.44
CA LYS A 2 -4.11 54.61 27.84
C LYS A 2 -4.99 53.80 26.88
N ASN A 3 -4.70 53.92 25.58
CA ASN A 3 -5.37 53.13 24.58
C ASN A 3 -4.82 51.69 24.60
N LEU A 4 -5.68 50.76 25.02
CA LEU A 4 -5.43 49.31 24.96
C LEU A 4 -5.79 48.83 23.57
N VAL A 5 -4.77 48.53 22.73
CA VAL A 5 -4.98 47.91 21.43
C VAL A 5 -5.14 46.42 21.66
N LEU A 6 -6.35 45.93 21.48
CA LEU A 6 -6.67 44.49 21.54
C LEU A 6 -6.23 43.88 20.20
N LEU A 7 -5.08 43.16 20.21
CA LEU A 7 -4.65 42.36 19.06
C LEU A 7 -5.51 41.09 19.02
N SER A 8 -6.51 41.05 18.16
CA SER A 8 -7.27 39.86 17.85
C SER A 8 -6.41 38.91 17.01
N PHE A 9 -5.88 37.87 17.63
CA PHE A 9 -5.26 36.74 16.91
C PHE A 9 -6.35 35.93 16.21
N LEU A 10 -6.53 36.22 14.92
CA LEU A 10 -7.34 35.39 14.03
C LEU A 10 -6.55 34.09 13.75
N PHE A 11 -6.87 33.00 14.46
CA PHE A 11 -6.39 31.70 14.11
C PHE A 11 -7.01 31.29 12.77
N LEU A 12 -6.27 31.53 11.69
CA LEU A 12 -6.60 30.99 10.38
C LEU A 12 -6.27 29.49 10.40
N THR A 13 -7.24 28.66 10.76
CA THR A 13 -7.15 27.22 10.54
C THR A 13 -7.16 26.97 9.04
N THR A 14 -5.98 26.84 8.44
CA THR A 14 -5.84 26.31 7.09
C THR A 14 -6.32 24.86 7.12
N ILE A 15 -7.58 24.63 6.75
CA ILE A 15 -8.05 23.32 6.39
C ILE A 15 -7.26 22.95 5.13
N LEU A 16 -6.29 22.04 5.28
CA LEU A 16 -5.60 21.43 4.16
C LEU A 16 -6.65 20.59 3.41
N PHE A 17 -7.34 21.19 2.46
CA PHE A 17 -8.06 20.44 1.46
C PHE A 17 -7.00 19.64 0.69
N GLY A 18 -6.93 18.34 0.89
CA GLY A 18 -6.16 17.49 0.02
C GLY A 18 -6.50 17.82 -1.42
N GLN A 19 -5.51 18.19 -2.23
CA GLN A 19 -5.72 18.46 -3.64
C GLN A 19 -6.40 17.24 -4.24
N LEU A 20 -7.63 17.41 -4.73
CA LEU A 20 -8.30 16.39 -5.54
C LEU A 20 -7.46 16.21 -6.81
N THR A 21 -6.69 15.14 -6.84
CA THR A 21 -5.94 14.76 -8.04
C THR A 21 -6.88 14.00 -8.96
N THR A 22 -6.99 14.46 -10.21
CA THR A 22 -7.75 13.77 -11.25
C THR A 22 -6.83 12.82 -12.02
N THR A 23 -6.22 11.86 -11.33
CA THR A 23 -5.51 10.78 -12.03
C THR A 23 -6.52 9.78 -12.61
N ASN A 24 -6.41 9.48 -13.89
CA ASN A 24 -7.22 8.48 -14.56
C ASN A 24 -6.28 7.52 -15.32
N PRO A 25 -6.15 6.26 -14.91
CA PRO A 25 -6.89 5.61 -13.82
C PRO A 25 -6.43 6.05 -12.42
N ASP A 26 -7.37 6.03 -11.45
CA ASP A 26 -7.02 6.03 -10.03
C ASP A 26 -6.35 4.68 -9.67
N THR A 27 -5.40 4.70 -8.76
CA THR A 27 -4.66 3.49 -8.37
C THR A 27 -4.97 3.09 -6.93
N VAL A 28 -5.51 1.89 -6.78
CA VAL A 28 -5.85 1.30 -5.48
C VAL A 28 -5.01 0.04 -5.27
N CYS A 29 -4.42 -0.09 -4.09
CA CYS A 29 -3.63 -1.27 -3.76
C CYS A 29 -4.53 -2.51 -3.60
N TYR A 30 -4.13 -3.64 -4.20
CA TYR A 30 -4.86 -4.89 -4.08
C TYR A 30 -5.00 -5.32 -2.61
N GLN A 31 -6.20 -5.76 -2.24
CA GLN A 31 -6.57 -6.15 -0.86
C GLN A 31 -6.40 -5.05 0.20
N SER A 32 -6.27 -3.77 -0.21
CA SER A 32 -6.26 -2.67 0.74
C SER A 32 -7.60 -2.59 1.47
N GLN A 33 -7.55 -2.45 2.78
CA GLN A 33 -8.72 -2.16 3.62
C GLN A 33 -9.03 -0.67 3.69
N SER A 34 -8.18 0.18 3.12
CA SER A 34 -8.39 1.63 3.08
C SER A 34 -9.54 1.98 2.14
N LEU A 35 -10.38 2.91 2.54
CA LEU A 35 -11.47 3.42 1.72
C LEU A 35 -10.94 4.48 0.75
N SER A 36 -11.32 4.36 -0.52
CA SER A 36 -11.08 5.41 -1.51
C SER A 36 -12.22 6.42 -1.50
N GLN A 37 -11.90 7.70 -1.55
CA GLN A 37 -12.88 8.78 -1.60
C GLN A 37 -12.97 9.32 -3.02
N TYR A 38 -14.20 9.42 -3.57
CA TYR A 38 -14.47 10.02 -4.86
C TYR A 38 -15.46 11.17 -4.70
N GLN A 39 -15.22 12.26 -5.43
CA GLN A 39 -16.02 13.48 -5.31
C GLN A 39 -16.16 14.16 -6.67
N VAL A 40 -17.32 14.76 -6.91
CA VAL A 40 -17.56 15.75 -7.96
C VAL A 40 -17.93 17.10 -7.35
N ALA A 41 -17.78 18.19 -8.11
CA ALA A 41 -18.23 19.48 -7.66
C ALA A 41 -19.74 19.46 -7.37
N SER A 42 -20.16 20.10 -6.28
CA SER A 42 -21.59 20.28 -5.99
C SER A 42 -22.18 21.33 -6.93
N ILE A 43 -23.24 20.96 -7.65
CA ILE A 43 -23.90 21.82 -8.66
C ILE A 43 -25.32 22.20 -8.28
N GLY A 44 -25.69 22.06 -7.01
CA GLY A 44 -26.98 22.50 -6.50
C GLY A 44 -27.80 21.40 -5.81
N ALA A 45 -29.08 21.70 -5.61
CA ALA A 45 -30.01 20.76 -4.97
C ALA A 45 -30.51 19.72 -5.99
N GLY A 46 -30.11 18.49 -5.80
CA GLY A 46 -30.46 17.34 -6.65
C GLY A 46 -29.85 16.09 -6.05
N THR A 47 -29.88 14.98 -6.77
CA THR A 47 -29.42 13.68 -6.29
C THR A 47 -28.27 13.20 -7.16
N TYR A 48 -27.20 12.68 -6.54
CA TYR A 48 -26.07 12.05 -7.19
C TYR A 48 -26.24 10.53 -7.13
N THR A 49 -26.33 9.88 -8.28
CA THR A 49 -26.39 8.41 -8.35
C THR A 49 -25.03 7.89 -8.76
N TRP A 50 -24.37 7.22 -7.83
CA TRP A 50 -23.07 6.59 -8.04
C TRP A 50 -23.21 5.11 -8.32
N THR A 51 -22.40 4.60 -9.21
CA THR A 51 -22.29 3.16 -9.51
C THR A 51 -20.83 2.73 -9.48
N VAL A 52 -20.61 1.54 -8.96
CA VAL A 52 -19.30 0.86 -8.91
C VAL A 52 -19.49 -0.60 -9.36
N PRO A 53 -18.42 -1.31 -9.76
CA PRO A 53 -18.51 -2.71 -10.16
C PRO A 53 -18.92 -3.62 -8.98
N ALA A 54 -19.45 -4.80 -9.28
CA ALA A 54 -19.95 -5.74 -8.28
C ALA A 54 -18.92 -6.19 -7.22
N CYS A 55 -17.62 -6.11 -7.55
CA CYS A 55 -16.55 -6.41 -6.59
C CYS A 55 -16.29 -5.29 -5.58
N ALA A 56 -16.71 -4.05 -5.88
CA ALA A 56 -16.54 -2.89 -5.00
C ALA A 56 -17.82 -2.58 -4.23
N THR A 57 -17.69 -1.90 -3.10
CA THR A 57 -18.83 -1.52 -2.26
C THR A 57 -18.77 -0.04 -1.91
N ILE A 58 -19.84 0.71 -2.20
CA ILE A 58 -20.02 2.07 -1.69
C ILE A 58 -20.38 1.94 -0.22
N THR A 59 -19.51 2.42 0.68
CA THR A 59 -19.69 2.33 2.13
C THR A 59 -20.44 3.52 2.71
N SER A 60 -20.37 4.68 2.03
CA SER A 60 -21.10 5.88 2.44
C SER A 60 -21.24 6.88 1.28
N GLY A 61 -22.13 7.85 1.41
CA GLY A 61 -22.23 9.02 0.54
C GLY A 61 -23.12 8.86 -0.69
N GLN A 62 -23.75 7.72 -0.92
CA GLN A 62 -24.73 7.57 -2.01
C GLN A 62 -25.83 8.64 -1.91
N GLY A 63 -26.14 9.29 -3.02
CA GLY A 63 -27.07 10.41 -3.07
C GLY A 63 -26.41 11.79 -2.93
N THR A 64 -25.16 11.86 -2.48
CA THR A 64 -24.40 13.09 -2.31
C THR A 64 -23.31 13.28 -3.38
N ASN A 65 -22.67 14.43 -3.44
CA ASN A 65 -21.57 14.70 -4.39
C ASN A 65 -20.25 13.99 -4.06
N GLN A 66 -20.21 13.17 -2.99
CA GLN A 66 -19.01 12.47 -2.51
C GLN A 66 -19.39 11.08 -2.00
N ILE A 67 -18.56 10.06 -2.32
CA ILE A 67 -18.72 8.69 -1.81
C ILE A 67 -17.41 8.17 -1.23
N GLN A 68 -17.53 7.13 -0.40
CA GLN A 68 -16.42 6.26 -0.01
C GLN A 68 -16.66 4.85 -0.56
N VAL A 69 -15.60 4.25 -1.11
CA VAL A 69 -15.66 2.94 -1.77
C VAL A 69 -14.59 2.01 -1.19
N ASN A 70 -15.02 0.79 -0.88
CA ASN A 70 -14.13 -0.32 -0.54
C ASN A 70 -13.88 -1.18 -1.78
N TRP A 71 -12.60 -1.41 -2.11
CA TRP A 71 -12.13 -2.17 -3.26
C TRP A 71 -11.52 -3.54 -2.90
N SER A 72 -11.54 -3.94 -1.63
CA SER A 72 -10.79 -5.10 -1.13
C SER A 72 -11.12 -6.42 -1.84
N ASN A 73 -12.32 -6.55 -2.40
CA ASN A 73 -12.77 -7.75 -3.10
C ASN A 73 -12.54 -7.71 -4.62
N CYS A 74 -11.99 -6.61 -5.16
CA CYS A 74 -11.75 -6.49 -6.60
C CYS A 74 -10.46 -7.20 -7.00
N PRO A 75 -10.47 -7.98 -8.10
CA PRO A 75 -9.26 -8.61 -8.62
C PRO A 75 -8.29 -7.56 -9.16
N PRO A 76 -6.98 -7.89 -9.21
CA PRO A 76 -5.98 -7.02 -9.82
C PRO A 76 -6.29 -6.75 -11.29
N GLY A 77 -6.00 -5.53 -11.73
CA GLY A 77 -6.17 -5.12 -13.13
C GLY A 77 -6.87 -3.79 -13.29
N LEU A 78 -6.94 -3.33 -14.52
CA LEU A 78 -7.65 -2.10 -14.89
C LEU A 78 -9.15 -2.38 -15.03
N ILE A 79 -9.96 -1.58 -14.32
CA ILE A 79 -11.41 -1.59 -14.42
C ILE A 79 -11.83 -0.28 -15.11
N ASN A 80 -12.34 -0.39 -16.33
CA ASN A 80 -12.82 0.76 -17.07
C ASN A 80 -14.18 1.22 -16.53
N ASN A 81 -14.38 2.54 -16.46
CA ASN A 81 -15.61 3.15 -15.93
C ASN A 81 -15.97 2.60 -14.53
N ALA A 82 -14.96 2.34 -13.71
CA ALA A 82 -15.11 1.69 -12.41
C ALA A 82 -15.91 2.52 -11.41
N VAL A 83 -15.81 3.84 -11.49
CA VAL A 83 -16.67 4.75 -10.73
C VAL A 83 -17.43 5.61 -11.72
N SER A 84 -18.74 5.60 -11.63
CA SER A 84 -19.62 6.41 -12.47
C SER A 84 -20.59 7.21 -11.63
N VAL A 85 -20.86 8.45 -12.02
CA VAL A 85 -21.84 9.31 -11.34
C VAL A 85 -22.72 10.03 -12.34
N ILE A 86 -24.01 10.08 -12.03
CA ILE A 86 -25.04 10.87 -12.72
C ILE A 86 -25.66 11.79 -11.67
N TYR A 87 -25.77 13.07 -12.00
CA TYR A 87 -26.52 14.03 -11.22
C TYR A 87 -27.94 14.17 -11.81
N THR A 88 -28.96 14.10 -10.96
CA THR A 88 -30.35 14.38 -11.36
C THR A 88 -30.83 15.62 -10.61
N SER A 89 -31.22 16.64 -11.36
CA SER A 89 -31.74 17.90 -10.81
C SER A 89 -33.08 17.70 -10.09
N GLN A 90 -33.51 18.66 -9.30
CA GLN A 90 -34.85 18.62 -8.66
C GLN A 90 -36.01 18.51 -9.66
N ALA A 91 -35.83 19.02 -10.87
CA ALA A 91 -36.82 18.89 -11.95
C ALA A 91 -36.79 17.51 -12.62
N GLY A 92 -35.94 16.57 -12.14
CA GLY A 92 -35.86 15.22 -12.70
C GLY A 92 -34.98 15.08 -13.94
N CYS A 93 -34.22 16.12 -14.34
CA CYS A 93 -33.37 16.05 -15.53
C CYS A 93 -31.99 15.45 -15.15
N PRO A 94 -31.58 14.29 -15.74
CA PRO A 94 -30.28 13.69 -15.49
C PRO A 94 -29.19 14.37 -16.31
N SER A 95 -27.97 14.45 -15.77
CA SER A 95 -26.75 14.81 -16.48
C SER A 95 -26.23 13.61 -17.31
N PRO A 96 -25.32 13.84 -18.27
CA PRO A 96 -24.45 12.77 -18.75
C PRO A 96 -23.66 12.13 -17.59
N ALA A 97 -23.34 10.83 -17.72
CA ALA A 97 -22.49 10.14 -16.75
C ALA A 97 -21.04 10.66 -16.81
N VAL A 98 -20.44 10.84 -15.64
CA VAL A 98 -18.99 11.10 -15.50
C VAL A 98 -18.35 9.82 -14.99
N ASN A 99 -17.31 9.35 -15.68
CA ASN A 99 -16.67 8.07 -15.43
C ASN A 99 -15.19 8.22 -15.05
N LEU A 100 -14.72 7.34 -14.18
CA LEU A 100 -13.33 7.20 -13.80
C LEU A 100 -12.90 5.74 -13.89
N ASN A 101 -11.72 5.48 -14.46
CA ASN A 101 -11.11 4.16 -14.45
C ASN A 101 -10.36 3.96 -13.12
N VAL A 102 -10.31 2.70 -12.65
CA VAL A 102 -9.55 2.33 -11.46
C VAL A 102 -8.62 1.18 -11.78
N LEU A 103 -7.35 1.31 -11.41
CA LEU A 103 -6.36 0.25 -11.47
C LEU A 103 -6.22 -0.39 -10.09
N ILE A 104 -6.65 -1.64 -9.96
CA ILE A 104 -6.33 -2.44 -8.77
C ILE A 104 -4.90 -2.95 -8.95
N TYR A 105 -3.96 -2.30 -8.27
CA TYR A 105 -2.53 -2.54 -8.44
C TYR A 105 -2.04 -3.65 -7.54
N GLN A 106 -1.41 -4.66 -8.14
CA GLN A 106 -0.76 -5.75 -7.43
C GLN A 106 0.63 -6.03 -8.01
N VAL A 107 1.57 -6.28 -7.12
CA VAL A 107 2.86 -6.90 -7.42
C VAL A 107 3.03 -8.09 -6.50
N VAL A 108 3.55 -9.18 -7.02
CA VAL A 108 3.97 -10.36 -6.22
C VAL A 108 5.49 -10.36 -6.19
N PRO A 109 6.13 -9.85 -5.13
CA PRO A 109 7.58 -9.86 -5.03
C PRO A 109 8.10 -11.29 -4.98
N THR A 110 9.27 -11.52 -5.56
CA THR A 110 9.97 -12.82 -5.50
C THR A 110 11.34 -12.66 -4.87
N ILE A 111 11.80 -13.70 -4.18
CA ILE A 111 13.11 -13.77 -3.55
C ILE A 111 13.85 -14.94 -4.19
N THR A 112 15.09 -14.70 -4.62
CA THR A 112 15.97 -15.80 -5.04
C THR A 112 16.34 -16.62 -3.81
N PRO A 113 16.04 -17.95 -3.77
CA PRO A 113 16.39 -18.79 -2.64
C PRO A 113 17.88 -18.78 -2.34
N ILE A 114 18.23 -18.80 -1.06
CA ILE A 114 19.62 -18.84 -0.56
C ILE A 114 19.81 -19.96 0.46
N GLY A 115 21.05 -20.42 0.61
CA GLY A 115 21.46 -21.41 1.62
C GLY A 115 21.14 -22.85 1.25
N PRO A 116 21.29 -23.79 2.20
CA PRO A 116 21.66 -23.58 3.62
C PRO A 116 23.09 -23.08 3.83
N PHE A 117 23.41 -22.63 5.06
CA PHE A 117 24.69 -22.03 5.41
C PHE A 117 25.31 -22.67 6.66
N CYS A 118 26.64 -22.54 6.79
CA CYS A 118 27.33 -22.65 8.08
C CYS A 118 27.41 -21.26 8.76
N VAL A 119 27.45 -21.21 10.07
CA VAL A 119 27.56 -19.98 10.84
C VAL A 119 28.82 -19.15 10.50
N THR A 120 29.85 -19.81 9.95
CA THR A 120 31.13 -19.22 9.52
C THR A 120 31.14 -18.77 8.07
N ASP A 121 30.07 -19.01 7.31
CA ASP A 121 30.03 -18.61 5.91
C ASP A 121 30.01 -17.08 5.76
N PRO A 122 30.58 -16.55 4.66
CA PRO A 122 30.54 -15.14 4.38
C PRO A 122 29.11 -14.65 4.11
N CYS A 123 28.89 -13.33 4.24
CA CYS A 123 27.64 -12.71 3.86
C CYS A 123 27.38 -12.87 2.35
N VAL A 124 26.12 -13.13 1.98
CA VAL A 124 25.68 -13.26 0.59
C VAL A 124 24.68 -12.16 0.23
N ALA A 125 24.78 -11.63 -0.98
CA ALA A 125 23.83 -10.64 -1.46
C ALA A 125 22.44 -11.25 -1.63
N LEU A 126 21.40 -10.52 -1.20
CA LEU A 126 20.02 -10.88 -1.38
C LEU A 126 19.51 -10.33 -2.72
N VAL A 127 18.78 -11.14 -3.47
CA VAL A 127 18.19 -10.75 -4.76
C VAL A 127 16.69 -10.93 -4.72
N GLY A 128 15.96 -9.82 -4.92
CA GLY A 128 14.51 -9.78 -4.97
C GLY A 128 14.01 -9.02 -6.19
N LEU A 129 12.86 -9.40 -6.69
CA LEU A 129 12.19 -8.76 -7.82
C LEU A 129 10.78 -8.33 -7.44
N PRO A 130 10.28 -7.17 -7.97
CA PRO A 130 11.05 -6.15 -8.72
C PRO A 130 12.20 -5.56 -7.89
N ALA A 131 13.23 -5.02 -8.54
CA ALA A 131 14.36 -4.40 -7.83
C ALA A 131 13.93 -3.12 -7.09
N GLY A 132 14.71 -2.73 -6.06
CA GLY A 132 14.49 -1.48 -5.32
C GLY A 132 13.66 -1.63 -4.04
N GLY A 133 13.30 -2.84 -3.64
CA GLY A 133 12.68 -3.08 -2.34
C GLY A 133 13.68 -3.12 -1.18
N THR A 134 13.16 -3.31 0.02
CA THR A 134 13.90 -3.36 1.27
C THR A 134 13.92 -4.76 1.87
N TRP A 135 15.00 -5.08 2.56
CA TRP A 135 15.23 -6.37 3.18
C TRP A 135 15.20 -6.28 4.69
N THR A 136 14.52 -7.22 5.34
CA THR A 136 14.51 -7.36 6.80
C THR A 136 14.58 -8.83 7.21
N GLY A 137 15.03 -9.09 8.43
CA GLY A 137 15.13 -10.45 8.98
C GLY A 137 16.36 -10.60 9.87
N ASN A 138 16.38 -11.69 10.64
CA ASN A 138 17.55 -12.01 11.46
C ASN A 138 18.73 -12.36 10.56
N GLY A 139 19.90 -11.73 10.79
CA GLY A 139 21.09 -11.88 9.96
C GLY A 139 21.09 -11.02 8.68
N VAL A 140 20.08 -10.20 8.44
CA VAL A 140 20.05 -9.29 7.28
C VAL A 140 20.74 -7.97 7.62
N VAL A 141 21.76 -7.62 6.84
CA VAL A 141 22.55 -6.38 6.99
C VAL A 141 22.81 -5.79 5.61
N ASN A 142 22.39 -4.54 5.38
CA ASN A 142 22.65 -3.79 4.13
C ASN A 142 22.32 -4.57 2.84
N GLY A 143 21.19 -5.30 2.82
CA GLY A 143 20.79 -6.07 1.63
C GLY A 143 21.55 -7.40 1.44
N GLN A 144 22.27 -7.83 2.45
CA GLN A 144 22.98 -9.11 2.49
C GLN A 144 22.46 -9.97 3.66
N PHE A 145 22.50 -11.28 3.50
CA PHE A 145 22.33 -12.23 4.58
C PHE A 145 23.69 -12.66 5.11
N CYS A 146 23.93 -12.45 6.40
CA CYS A 146 25.16 -12.78 7.11
C CYS A 146 24.88 -13.92 8.11
N PRO A 147 25.27 -15.18 7.81
CA PRO A 147 24.98 -16.33 8.66
C PRO A 147 25.53 -16.19 10.09
N GLY A 148 26.71 -15.56 10.23
CA GLY A 148 27.30 -15.29 11.53
C GLY A 148 26.47 -14.34 12.41
N ASN A 149 25.76 -13.40 11.80
CA ASN A 149 24.89 -12.49 12.52
C ASN A 149 23.51 -13.12 12.84
N ALA A 150 23.05 -14.04 11.98
CA ALA A 150 21.83 -14.79 12.23
C ALA A 150 21.99 -15.76 13.41
N GLY A 151 23.17 -16.36 13.56
CA GLY A 151 23.42 -17.46 14.47
C GLY A 151 22.80 -18.78 13.99
N PRO A 152 23.15 -19.92 14.67
CA PRO A 152 22.60 -21.21 14.30
C PRO A 152 21.09 -21.27 14.49
N GLY A 153 20.39 -21.88 13.51
CA GLY A 153 18.93 -22.06 13.50
C GLY A 153 18.27 -21.66 12.20
N ALA A 154 16.94 -21.55 12.23
CA ALA A 154 16.16 -21.06 11.10
C ALA A 154 16.15 -19.53 11.08
N ALA A 155 16.33 -18.94 9.92
CA ALA A 155 16.22 -17.49 9.69
C ALA A 155 15.15 -17.22 8.63
N THR A 156 14.23 -16.31 8.95
CA THR A 156 13.23 -15.80 8.00
C THR A 156 13.70 -14.47 7.45
N ILE A 157 13.69 -14.35 6.13
CA ILE A 157 14.09 -13.14 5.40
C ILE A 157 12.86 -12.61 4.68
N THR A 158 12.59 -11.33 4.84
CA THR A 158 11.45 -10.64 4.24
C THR A 158 11.95 -9.60 3.24
N TYR A 159 11.38 -9.63 2.05
CA TYR A 159 11.55 -8.60 1.03
C TYR A 159 10.27 -7.79 0.89
N THR A 160 10.37 -6.47 1.00
CA THR A 160 9.25 -5.53 0.87
C THR A 160 9.50 -4.63 -0.34
N TYR A 161 8.60 -4.72 -1.33
CA TYR A 161 8.60 -3.84 -2.48
C TYR A 161 7.49 -2.80 -2.33
N ALA A 162 7.84 -1.51 -2.44
CA ALA A 162 6.89 -0.41 -2.35
C ALA A 162 6.91 0.42 -3.64
N ASN A 163 5.72 0.69 -4.19
CA ASN A 163 5.55 1.53 -5.37
C ASN A 163 4.15 2.15 -5.40
N GLY A 164 4.06 3.45 -5.77
CA GLY A 164 2.78 4.16 -5.91
C GLY A 164 1.92 4.17 -4.65
N GLY A 165 2.54 4.18 -3.46
CA GLY A 165 1.83 4.11 -2.19
C GLY A 165 1.38 2.70 -1.78
N CYS A 166 1.60 1.69 -2.62
CA CYS A 166 1.34 0.29 -2.32
C CYS A 166 2.60 -0.41 -1.82
N SER A 167 2.42 -1.36 -0.89
CA SER A 167 3.51 -2.17 -0.34
C SER A 167 3.13 -3.65 -0.39
N PHE A 168 4.06 -4.47 -0.91
CA PHE A 168 3.90 -5.91 -1.08
C PHE A 168 5.10 -6.63 -0.50
N THR A 169 4.88 -7.77 0.15
CA THR A 169 5.93 -8.52 0.83
C THR A 169 6.03 -9.94 0.31
N SER A 170 7.25 -10.48 0.34
CA SER A 170 7.54 -11.91 0.18
C SER A 170 8.50 -12.35 1.26
N THR A 171 8.43 -13.61 1.66
CA THR A 171 9.31 -14.18 2.68
C THR A 171 9.97 -15.46 2.17
N THR A 172 11.18 -15.70 2.62
CA THR A 172 11.89 -16.98 2.43
C THR A 172 12.55 -17.40 3.72
N ASN A 173 12.75 -18.70 3.90
CA ASN A 173 13.42 -19.26 5.05
C ASN A 173 14.73 -19.92 4.61
N THR A 174 15.76 -19.80 5.46
CA THR A 174 17.04 -20.50 5.31
C THR A 174 17.47 -21.08 6.64
N GLY A 175 18.36 -22.09 6.61
CA GLY A 175 18.94 -22.68 7.80
C GLY A 175 20.41 -22.30 7.96
N VAL A 176 20.84 -22.06 9.20
CA VAL A 176 22.23 -21.84 9.58
C VAL A 176 22.64 -22.95 10.53
N SER A 177 23.64 -23.75 10.12
CA SER A 177 24.20 -24.84 10.93
C SER A 177 25.32 -24.32 11.84
N PRO A 178 25.43 -24.82 13.08
CA PRO A 178 26.58 -24.51 13.93
C PRO A 178 27.86 -25.10 13.36
N GLN A 179 28.98 -24.51 13.73
CA GLN A 179 30.29 -25.09 13.42
C GLN A 179 30.48 -26.38 14.22
N PRO A 180 30.79 -27.54 13.57
CA PRO A 180 31.07 -28.74 14.29
C PRO A 180 32.37 -28.63 15.05
N THR A 181 32.40 -29.17 16.28
CA THR A 181 33.60 -29.28 17.11
C THR A 181 34.09 -30.73 17.15
N LEU A 182 35.39 -30.91 16.94
CA LEU A 182 35.99 -32.21 17.06
C LEU A 182 36.53 -32.41 18.48
N THR A 183 36.39 -33.60 19.03
CA THR A 183 37.11 -34.01 20.26
C THR A 183 38.56 -34.28 19.94
N PRO A 184 39.52 -34.11 20.92
CA PRO A 184 40.90 -34.50 20.72
C PRO A 184 41.03 -35.97 20.36
N ILE A 185 41.98 -36.28 19.46
CA ILE A 185 42.33 -37.65 19.14
C ILE A 185 42.88 -38.32 20.41
N GLN A 186 42.28 -39.45 20.76
CA GLN A 186 42.75 -40.30 21.85
C GLN A 186 43.43 -41.52 21.29
N HIS A 187 44.50 -42.00 21.94
CA HIS A 187 45.13 -43.28 21.62
C HIS A 187 45.12 -44.17 22.87
N ASN A 188 45.00 -45.45 22.67
CA ASN A 188 45.14 -46.48 23.72
C ASN A 188 46.60 -46.93 23.86
#